data_e8585f5e509144d43c5cb442b9bc10d7
#
_entry.id   e8585f5e509144d43c5cb442b9bc10d7
#
_cell.length_a   1.000
_cell.length_b   1.000
_cell.length_c   1.000
_cell.angle_alpha   90.00
_cell.angle_beta   90.00
_cell.angle_gamma   90.00
#
_symmetry.space_group_name_H-M   'P 1'
#
loop_
_entity.id
_entity.type
_entity.pdbx_description
1 polymer ?
#
loop_
_entity_poly.entity_id
_entity_poly.type
_entity_poly.pdbx_seq_one_letter_code
_entity_poly.pdbx_strand_id
1 'polypeptide(L)'
;MGLWNLNKFPFNPNELSENLKNGSLYKILNSSLTKKVISNYLQKNEKGITKLEEFVEKFSSDTRGLFERMLKDRETIVPYIIFDHICKIFDIDRTKLKDMIKNPIIKKSILNVAETIVKFGVKEPLVFAQPLMVVWNITGKCNLRCKHCYEDAGVLSKGLPKELTREEKIKLMEEIVKTNIPTFAFAGGEPLIDPVFWELAKIGKEAGLYMSINTNGTLITKEVAEKLKEIGFAYYGVSLDGVNEIHDEFRGVKGAFQRALNGIKNLIEVGEADKVCISFTVARENAIIKNQIPEMIKLRDNLGIRKVVLYNYIPCGRADFSNDLTCEEREKLFELFYDDLKSGKESLLSTAPQFGRYCKQMYELGNGEWTVIGHFTSGNTKKLKNLVELIGGCGAGRAYIAIQPDGSITPCVFMPDVYIGSMKKDGEIKKENLIDVWENSKVLNIIRDRRNHPERYGCKGKYFSVCGGCVARAYAYFGDFTAPDPGCILNKEIIDELKKEKSLV
;
A
#
# COMPACT_ATOMS: atom_id res chain seq x y z
N MET A 1 -45.39 -29.95 4.39
CA MET A 1 -44.14 -30.01 5.13
C MET A 1 -43.13 -30.85 4.35
N GLY A 2 -42.45 -30.27 3.41
CA GLY A 2 -41.44 -30.92 2.57
C GLY A 2 -40.04 -30.75 3.14
N LEU A 3 -39.50 -31.83 3.60
CA LEU A 3 -38.16 -31.96 4.17
C LEU A 3 -37.09 -31.35 3.27
N TRP A 4 -36.32 -30.47 3.84
CA TRP A 4 -35.14 -29.84 3.29
C TRP A 4 -34.10 -30.91 2.93
N ASN A 5 -33.84 -31.10 1.68
CA ASN A 5 -32.75 -31.96 1.24
C ASN A 5 -31.43 -31.20 1.39
N LEU A 6 -30.89 -31.16 2.60
CA LEU A 6 -29.62 -30.56 2.96
C LEU A 6 -28.44 -31.16 2.19
N ASN A 7 -28.63 -32.33 1.55
CA ASN A 7 -27.61 -32.99 0.72
C ASN A 7 -27.27 -32.27 -0.60
N LYS A 8 -28.02 -31.21 -0.96
CA LYS A 8 -27.69 -30.35 -2.11
C LYS A 8 -26.75 -29.19 -1.78
N PHE A 9 -26.50 -28.92 -0.50
CA PHE A 9 -25.48 -27.97 -0.08
C PHE A 9 -24.13 -28.67 0.02
N PRO A 10 -23.04 -28.07 -0.47
CA PRO A 10 -21.69 -28.65 -0.36
C PRO A 10 -21.15 -28.66 1.10
N PHE A 11 -21.94 -28.23 2.08
CA PHE A 11 -21.58 -28.19 3.52
C PHE A 11 -22.84 -28.12 4.39
N ASN A 12 -22.69 -28.56 5.63
CA ASN A 12 -23.72 -28.45 6.66
C ASN A 12 -23.67 -27.04 7.29
N PRO A 13 -24.73 -26.20 7.17
CA PRO A 13 -24.75 -24.86 7.75
C PRO A 13 -24.54 -24.84 9.27
N ASN A 14 -24.96 -25.89 9.98
CA ASN A 14 -24.77 -26.01 11.43
C ASN A 14 -23.31 -26.29 11.78
N GLU A 15 -22.63 -27.14 11.00
CA GLU A 15 -21.19 -27.41 11.13
C GLU A 15 -20.33 -26.18 10.86
N LEU A 16 -20.69 -25.39 9.84
CA LEU A 16 -20.05 -24.10 9.58
C LEU A 16 -20.25 -23.12 10.75
N SER A 17 -21.48 -23.03 11.29
CA SER A 17 -21.81 -22.17 12.42
C SER A 17 -21.08 -22.59 13.70
N GLU A 18 -20.91 -23.88 13.93
CA GLU A 18 -20.23 -24.43 15.11
C GLU A 18 -18.70 -24.25 15.02
N ASN A 19 -18.12 -24.46 13.83
CA ASN A 19 -16.71 -24.18 13.56
C ASN A 19 -16.39 -22.67 13.64
N LEU A 20 -17.30 -21.79 13.22
CA LEU A 20 -17.17 -20.35 13.37
C LEU A 20 -17.20 -19.90 14.84
N LYS A 21 -17.94 -20.62 15.71
CA LYS A 21 -18.00 -20.33 17.16
C LYS A 21 -16.76 -20.83 17.92
N ASN A 22 -16.17 -21.96 17.51
CA ASN A 22 -15.16 -22.69 18.28
C ASN A 22 -13.77 -22.72 17.62
N GLY A 23 -13.64 -22.34 16.35
CA GLY A 23 -12.37 -22.34 15.60
C GLY A 23 -11.71 -20.97 15.51
N SER A 24 -10.38 -20.93 15.40
CA SER A 24 -9.74 -19.67 14.99
C SER A 24 -10.18 -19.36 13.56
N LEU A 25 -10.51 -18.09 13.29
CA LEU A 25 -10.88 -17.59 11.96
C LEU A 25 -9.90 -18.06 10.86
N TYR A 26 -8.64 -18.15 11.22
CA TYR A 26 -7.57 -18.67 10.37
C TYR A 26 -7.80 -20.10 9.86
N LYS A 27 -8.18 -21.03 10.75
CA LYS A 27 -8.44 -22.43 10.39
C LYS A 27 -9.64 -22.55 9.46
N ILE A 28 -10.68 -21.76 9.75
CA ILE A 28 -11.91 -21.75 8.95
C ILE A 28 -11.63 -21.23 7.55
N LEU A 29 -10.98 -20.07 7.41
CA LEU A 29 -10.67 -19.46 6.12
C LEU A 29 -9.72 -20.31 5.29
N ASN A 30 -8.85 -21.11 5.91
CA ASN A 30 -7.94 -22.01 5.20
C ASN A 30 -8.54 -23.41 4.93
N SER A 31 -9.74 -23.72 5.43
CA SER A 31 -10.36 -25.02 5.20
C SER A 31 -10.67 -25.24 3.71
N SER A 32 -10.55 -26.49 3.26
CA SER A 32 -10.87 -26.88 1.89
C SER A 32 -12.33 -26.56 1.52
N LEU A 33 -13.23 -26.68 2.49
CA LEU A 33 -14.64 -26.35 2.35
C LEU A 33 -14.85 -24.86 2.07
N THR A 34 -14.27 -23.97 2.89
CA THR A 34 -14.37 -22.51 2.69
C THR A 34 -13.80 -22.10 1.34
N LYS A 35 -12.64 -22.63 0.97
CA LYS A 35 -12.02 -22.36 -0.34
C LYS A 35 -12.92 -22.80 -1.49
N LYS A 36 -13.53 -23.98 -1.41
CA LYS A 36 -14.46 -24.50 -2.42
C LYS A 36 -15.69 -23.61 -2.56
N VAL A 37 -16.26 -23.18 -1.42
CA VAL A 37 -17.42 -22.28 -1.41
C VAL A 37 -17.06 -20.94 -2.05
N ILE A 38 -15.98 -20.30 -1.60
CA ILE A 38 -15.55 -19.00 -2.15
C ILE A 38 -15.23 -19.14 -3.64
N SER A 39 -14.55 -20.22 -4.06
CA SER A 39 -14.27 -20.47 -5.48
C SER A 39 -15.53 -20.55 -6.33
N ASN A 40 -16.62 -21.15 -5.81
CA ASN A 40 -17.89 -21.18 -6.50
C ASN A 40 -18.53 -19.77 -6.64
N TYR A 41 -18.36 -18.91 -5.64
CA TYR A 41 -18.84 -17.52 -5.72
C TYR A 41 -17.96 -16.61 -6.60
N LEU A 42 -16.72 -16.99 -6.88
CA LEU A 42 -15.82 -16.29 -7.81
C LEU A 42 -16.04 -16.70 -9.29
N GLN A 43 -16.88 -17.69 -9.57
CA GLN A 43 -17.25 -18.05 -10.95
C GLN A 43 -18.00 -16.90 -11.61
N LYS A 44 -17.61 -16.57 -12.85
CA LYS A 44 -18.21 -15.51 -13.66
C LYS A 44 -19.40 -16.06 -14.44
N ASN A 45 -20.45 -15.26 -14.54
CA ASN A 45 -21.56 -15.50 -15.45
C ASN A 45 -21.20 -15.08 -16.90
N GLU A 46 -22.14 -15.21 -17.83
CA GLU A 46 -21.98 -14.82 -19.25
C GLU A 46 -21.63 -13.33 -19.43
N LYS A 47 -21.97 -12.48 -18.47
CA LYS A 47 -21.64 -11.04 -18.45
C LYS A 47 -20.27 -10.76 -17.83
N GLY A 48 -19.53 -11.78 -17.41
CA GLY A 48 -18.23 -11.63 -16.75
C GLY A 48 -18.28 -11.19 -15.29
N ILE A 49 -19.48 -11.15 -14.67
CA ILE A 49 -19.73 -10.75 -13.29
C ILE A 49 -19.70 -11.99 -12.41
N THR A 50 -19.01 -11.94 -11.26
CA THR A 50 -18.98 -13.05 -10.31
C THR A 50 -20.26 -13.10 -9.47
N LYS A 51 -20.64 -14.28 -9.00
CA LYS A 51 -21.74 -14.43 -8.03
C LYS A 51 -21.49 -13.64 -6.74
N LEU A 52 -20.21 -13.46 -6.35
CA LEU A 52 -19.84 -12.64 -5.20
C LEU A 52 -20.12 -11.16 -5.45
N GLU A 53 -19.85 -10.64 -6.66
CA GLU A 53 -20.20 -9.26 -7.03
C GLU A 53 -21.71 -9.04 -6.99
N GLU A 54 -22.48 -9.96 -7.58
CA GLU A 54 -23.95 -9.90 -7.51
C GLU A 54 -24.48 -9.94 -6.08
N PHE A 55 -23.86 -10.78 -5.23
CA PHE A 55 -24.20 -10.84 -3.81
C PHE A 55 -23.90 -9.52 -3.11
N VAL A 56 -22.72 -8.94 -3.32
CA VAL A 56 -22.29 -7.67 -2.69
C VAL A 56 -23.24 -6.54 -3.09
N GLU A 57 -23.67 -6.47 -4.35
CA GLU A 57 -24.65 -5.50 -4.81
C GLU A 57 -26.02 -5.68 -4.15
N LYS A 58 -26.55 -6.89 -4.16
CA LYS A 58 -27.81 -7.23 -3.50
C LYS A 58 -27.76 -6.98 -1.99
N PHE A 59 -26.64 -7.33 -1.34
CA PHE A 59 -26.46 -7.14 0.10
C PHE A 59 -26.50 -5.67 0.52
N SER A 60 -25.96 -4.77 -0.29
CA SER A 60 -25.92 -3.34 0.00
C SER A 60 -27.33 -2.70 0.04
N SER A 61 -28.26 -3.22 -0.74
CA SER A 61 -29.64 -2.70 -0.86
C SER A 61 -30.68 -3.51 -0.09
N ASP A 62 -30.36 -4.73 0.36
CA ASP A 62 -31.33 -5.66 0.92
C ASP A 62 -31.52 -5.46 2.44
N THR A 63 -32.76 -5.23 2.85
CA THR A 63 -33.14 -5.05 4.26
C THR A 63 -33.60 -6.34 4.95
N ARG A 64 -33.71 -7.44 4.22
CA ARG A 64 -34.22 -8.73 4.71
C ARG A 64 -33.30 -9.39 5.74
N GLY A 65 -33.86 -10.02 6.74
CA GLY A 65 -33.16 -10.83 7.73
C GLY A 65 -32.70 -12.19 7.20
N LEU A 66 -31.89 -12.92 7.99
CA LEU A 66 -31.39 -14.24 7.62
C LEU A 66 -32.51 -15.23 7.33
N PHE A 67 -33.59 -15.23 8.16
CA PHE A 67 -34.72 -16.13 8.00
C PHE A 67 -35.47 -15.95 6.69
N GLU A 68 -35.70 -14.71 6.30
CA GLU A 68 -36.37 -14.41 5.04
C GLU A 68 -35.53 -14.79 3.81
N ARG A 69 -34.19 -14.65 3.91
CA ARG A 69 -33.23 -15.13 2.89
C ARG A 69 -33.21 -16.65 2.78
N MET A 70 -33.27 -17.36 3.90
CA MET A 70 -33.37 -18.83 3.90
C MET A 70 -34.60 -19.33 3.12
N LEU A 71 -35.67 -18.57 3.12
CA LEU A 71 -36.89 -18.92 2.41
C LEU A 71 -36.88 -18.56 0.91
N LYS A 72 -36.31 -17.41 0.56
CA LYS A 72 -36.44 -16.81 -0.77
C LYS A 72 -35.15 -16.82 -1.62
N ASP A 73 -33.96 -16.88 -1.00
CA ASP A 73 -32.69 -16.70 -1.72
C ASP A 73 -31.57 -17.53 -1.08
N ARG A 74 -31.65 -18.82 -1.32
CA ARG A 74 -30.75 -19.84 -0.70
C ARG A 74 -29.28 -19.63 -1.09
N GLU A 75 -29.00 -19.10 -2.26
CA GLU A 75 -27.63 -18.87 -2.75
C GLU A 75 -26.91 -17.78 -1.97
N THR A 76 -27.64 -16.86 -1.34
CA THR A 76 -27.04 -15.75 -0.56
C THR A 76 -26.81 -16.10 0.92
N ILE A 77 -27.26 -17.24 1.40
CA ILE A 77 -27.18 -17.61 2.83
C ILE A 77 -25.73 -17.65 3.32
N VAL A 78 -24.83 -18.28 2.58
CA VAL A 78 -23.44 -18.49 2.99
C VAL A 78 -22.66 -17.21 3.04
N PRO A 79 -22.60 -16.41 1.96
CA PRO A 79 -21.99 -15.10 2.03
C PRO A 79 -22.57 -14.22 3.15
N TYR A 80 -23.88 -14.27 3.37
CA TYR A 80 -24.54 -13.52 4.42
C TYR A 80 -24.03 -13.93 5.81
N ILE A 81 -23.91 -15.24 6.10
CA ILE A 81 -23.37 -15.75 7.36
C ILE A 81 -21.92 -15.30 7.56
N ILE A 82 -21.12 -15.38 6.49
CA ILE A 82 -19.71 -14.93 6.52
C ILE A 82 -19.64 -13.43 6.82
N PHE A 83 -20.42 -12.61 6.14
CA PHE A 83 -20.47 -11.16 6.37
C PHE A 83 -20.99 -10.80 7.75
N ASP A 84 -22.02 -11.51 8.26
CA ASP A 84 -22.51 -11.33 9.62
C ASP A 84 -21.44 -11.65 10.67
N HIS A 85 -20.65 -12.68 10.41
CA HIS A 85 -19.57 -13.09 11.29
C HIS A 85 -18.40 -12.10 11.25
N ILE A 86 -18.05 -11.56 10.06
CA ILE A 86 -17.09 -10.46 9.92
C ILE A 86 -17.55 -9.25 10.73
N CYS A 87 -18.81 -8.85 10.63
CA CYS A 87 -19.38 -7.78 11.44
C CYS A 87 -19.17 -8.00 12.94
N LYS A 88 -19.44 -9.21 13.42
CA LYS A 88 -19.27 -9.57 14.85
C LYS A 88 -17.81 -9.57 15.31
N ILE A 89 -16.90 -10.10 14.49
CA ILE A 89 -15.46 -10.16 14.83
C ILE A 89 -14.86 -8.76 14.91
N PHE A 90 -15.22 -7.89 13.98
CA PHE A 90 -14.66 -6.54 13.91
C PHE A 90 -15.53 -5.49 14.61
N ASP A 91 -16.62 -5.90 15.27
CA ASP A 91 -17.59 -5.03 15.92
C ASP A 91 -18.06 -3.90 14.98
N ILE A 92 -18.37 -4.28 13.74
CA ILE A 92 -18.89 -3.39 12.72
C ILE A 92 -20.40 -3.51 12.67
N ASP A 93 -21.10 -2.38 12.78
CA ASP A 93 -22.54 -2.35 12.59
C ASP A 93 -22.90 -2.75 11.15
N ARG A 94 -23.92 -3.59 10.98
CA ARG A 94 -24.37 -4.07 9.67
C ARG A 94 -24.76 -2.95 8.71
N THR A 95 -25.38 -1.91 9.24
CA THR A 95 -25.79 -0.76 8.42
C THR A 95 -24.55 -0.05 7.89
N LYS A 96 -23.54 0.15 8.73
CA LYS A 96 -22.24 0.70 8.31
C LYS A 96 -21.56 -0.18 7.26
N LEU A 97 -21.57 -1.52 7.45
CA LEU A 97 -20.98 -2.42 6.45
C LEU A 97 -21.70 -2.34 5.11
N LYS A 98 -23.04 -2.26 5.09
CA LYS A 98 -23.82 -2.10 3.86
C LYS A 98 -23.48 -0.80 3.13
N ASP A 99 -23.30 0.29 3.87
CA ASP A 99 -22.90 1.57 3.27
C ASP A 99 -21.45 1.54 2.77
N MET A 100 -20.54 0.93 3.53
CA MET A 100 -19.16 0.73 3.10
C MET A 100 -19.05 -0.07 1.80
N ILE A 101 -19.83 -1.13 1.65
CA ILE A 101 -19.82 -2.01 0.47
C ILE A 101 -20.28 -1.30 -0.82
N LYS A 102 -21.08 -0.23 -0.71
CA LYS A 102 -21.43 0.63 -1.86
C LYS A 102 -20.20 1.31 -2.48
N ASN A 103 -19.14 1.46 -1.69
CA ASN A 103 -17.89 2.05 -2.17
C ASN A 103 -17.16 1.05 -3.10
N PRO A 104 -16.84 1.43 -4.35
CA PRO A 104 -16.14 0.57 -5.32
C PRO A 104 -14.81 0.01 -4.79
N ILE A 105 -14.10 0.78 -3.96
CA ILE A 105 -12.82 0.38 -3.34
C ILE A 105 -13.05 -0.83 -2.43
N ILE A 106 -14.07 -0.77 -1.59
CA ILE A 106 -14.40 -1.86 -0.65
C ILE A 106 -14.83 -3.09 -1.44
N LYS A 107 -15.63 -2.92 -2.50
CA LYS A 107 -16.04 -4.00 -3.40
C LYS A 107 -14.81 -4.70 -4.01
N LYS A 108 -13.89 -3.95 -4.62
CA LYS A 108 -12.64 -4.50 -5.18
C LYS A 108 -11.78 -5.18 -4.11
N SER A 109 -11.69 -4.60 -2.92
CA SER A 109 -10.94 -5.20 -1.79
C SER A 109 -11.54 -6.53 -1.34
N ILE A 110 -12.86 -6.64 -1.26
CA ILE A 110 -13.56 -7.89 -0.91
C ILE A 110 -13.27 -8.97 -1.94
N LEU A 111 -13.35 -8.65 -3.23
CA LEU A 111 -13.06 -9.60 -4.31
C LEU A 111 -11.60 -10.06 -4.27
N ASN A 112 -10.66 -9.13 -4.09
CA ASN A 112 -9.24 -9.46 -3.98
C ASN A 112 -8.95 -10.35 -2.75
N VAL A 113 -9.55 -10.07 -1.60
CA VAL A 113 -9.42 -10.92 -0.40
C VAL A 113 -10.04 -12.29 -0.62
N ALA A 114 -11.20 -12.39 -1.26
CA ALA A 114 -11.83 -13.67 -1.59
C ALA A 114 -10.93 -14.51 -2.52
N GLU A 115 -10.40 -13.92 -3.58
CA GLU A 115 -9.41 -14.55 -4.46
C GLU A 115 -8.15 -14.98 -3.69
N THR A 116 -7.68 -14.14 -2.74
CA THR A 116 -6.51 -14.41 -1.89
C THR A 116 -6.72 -15.69 -1.07
N ILE A 117 -7.88 -15.84 -0.43
CA ILE A 117 -8.20 -17.02 0.38
C ILE A 117 -8.16 -18.30 -0.48
N VAL A 118 -8.67 -18.23 -1.70
CA VAL A 118 -8.69 -19.39 -2.61
C VAL A 118 -7.28 -19.73 -3.11
N LYS A 119 -6.54 -18.73 -3.62
CA LYS A 119 -5.22 -18.93 -4.28
C LYS A 119 -4.09 -19.20 -3.29
N PHE A 120 -3.97 -18.38 -2.28
CA PHE A 120 -2.80 -18.40 -1.36
C PHE A 120 -3.16 -18.86 0.06
N GLY A 121 -4.45 -18.88 0.40
CA GLY A 121 -4.89 -19.04 1.78
C GLY A 121 -4.59 -17.81 2.63
N VAL A 122 -5.03 -17.85 3.88
CA VAL A 122 -4.72 -16.84 4.89
C VAL A 122 -3.37 -17.19 5.53
N LYS A 123 -2.42 -16.28 5.44
CA LYS A 123 -1.07 -16.38 6.02
C LYS A 123 -0.71 -15.05 6.67
N GLU A 124 0.14 -15.05 7.65
CA GLU A 124 0.61 -13.84 8.33
C GLU A 124 2.06 -13.53 7.97
N PRO A 125 2.29 -12.41 7.29
CA PRO A 125 1.33 -11.51 6.64
C PRO A 125 0.74 -12.07 5.35
N LEU A 126 -0.41 -11.56 4.91
CA LEU A 126 -1.09 -11.98 3.67
C LEU A 126 -0.23 -11.70 2.42
N VAL A 127 -0.29 -12.63 1.47
CA VAL A 127 0.06 -12.39 0.07
C VAL A 127 -1.26 -12.27 -0.69
N PHE A 128 -1.55 -11.09 -1.24
CA PHE A 128 -2.82 -10.86 -1.92
C PHE A 128 -2.85 -11.50 -3.31
N ALA A 129 -4.03 -11.89 -3.78
CA ALA A 129 -4.22 -12.46 -5.11
C ALA A 129 -3.88 -11.46 -6.23
N GLN A 130 -4.09 -10.18 -5.95
CA GLN A 130 -3.66 -9.06 -6.78
C GLN A 130 -3.09 -7.97 -5.85
N PRO A 131 -2.22 -7.07 -6.33
CA PRO A 131 -1.75 -5.96 -5.49
C PRO A 131 -2.91 -5.18 -4.88
N LEU A 132 -2.80 -4.76 -3.62
CA LEU A 132 -3.72 -3.78 -3.04
C LEU A 132 -3.44 -2.39 -3.57
N MET A 133 -2.18 -2.12 -3.94
CA MET A 133 -1.75 -0.84 -4.50
C MET A 133 -0.81 -1.06 -5.67
N VAL A 134 -1.05 -0.29 -6.73
CA VAL A 134 -0.09 -0.07 -7.80
C VAL A 134 0.35 1.37 -7.75
N VAL A 135 1.67 1.61 -7.76
CA VAL A 135 2.24 2.93 -8.01
C VAL A 135 2.74 2.95 -9.44
N TRP A 136 2.29 3.90 -10.23
CA TRP A 136 2.76 4.06 -11.59
C TRP A 136 3.57 5.33 -11.73
N ASN A 137 4.85 5.18 -12.05
CA ASN A 137 5.72 6.26 -12.48
C ASN A 137 5.39 6.58 -13.96
N ILE A 138 4.42 7.48 -14.18
CA ILE A 138 3.86 7.71 -15.53
C ILE A 138 4.84 8.37 -16.49
N THR A 139 5.86 9.04 -15.95
CA THR A 139 6.93 9.69 -16.72
C THR A 139 8.22 9.75 -15.91
N GLY A 140 9.37 9.67 -16.59
CA GLY A 140 10.69 9.95 -16.02
C GLY A 140 11.07 11.42 -16.05
N LYS A 141 10.24 12.30 -16.65
CA LYS A 141 10.48 13.74 -16.73
C LYS A 141 10.16 14.42 -15.40
N CYS A 142 11.01 15.35 -14.98
CA CYS A 142 10.82 16.13 -13.76
C CYS A 142 11.41 17.52 -13.92
N ASN A 143 10.79 18.52 -13.31
CA ASN A 143 11.29 19.90 -13.23
C ASN A 143 12.18 20.15 -12.00
N LEU A 144 12.48 19.12 -11.20
CA LEU A 144 13.42 19.15 -10.08
C LEU A 144 14.57 18.16 -10.29
N ARG A 145 15.65 18.28 -9.48
CA ARG A 145 16.82 17.41 -9.52
C ARG A 145 17.23 16.97 -8.10
N CYS A 146 16.33 16.29 -7.42
CA CYS A 146 16.50 15.89 -6.02
C CYS A 146 17.71 14.99 -5.82
N LYS A 147 18.49 15.20 -4.75
CA LYS A 147 19.66 14.38 -4.38
C LYS A 147 19.26 12.91 -4.09
N HIS A 148 18.05 12.69 -3.60
CA HIS A 148 17.52 11.39 -3.16
C HIS A 148 16.56 10.75 -4.16
N CYS A 149 16.53 11.19 -5.42
CA CYS A 149 15.57 10.69 -6.39
C CYS A 149 15.78 9.22 -6.71
N TYR A 150 14.82 8.38 -6.34
CA TYR A 150 14.86 6.93 -6.56
C TYR A 150 14.76 6.53 -8.04
N GLU A 151 14.16 7.40 -8.89
CA GLU A 151 14.01 7.20 -10.34
C GLU A 151 15.17 7.83 -11.16
N ASP A 152 16.09 8.53 -10.51
CA ASP A 152 17.05 9.40 -11.22
C ASP A 152 16.39 10.31 -12.26
N ALA A 153 15.15 10.75 -11.98
CA ALA A 153 14.32 11.54 -12.89
C ALA A 153 14.91 12.91 -13.20
N GLY A 154 14.65 13.42 -14.40
CA GLY A 154 15.05 14.76 -14.81
C GLY A 154 14.79 15.03 -16.29
N VAL A 155 14.82 16.31 -16.69
CA VAL A 155 14.55 16.77 -18.07
C VAL A 155 15.61 16.22 -19.05
N LEU A 156 16.79 15.89 -18.55
CA LEU A 156 17.97 15.57 -19.37
C LEU A 156 18.52 14.17 -19.11
N SER A 157 17.76 13.25 -18.51
CA SER A 157 18.21 11.88 -18.28
C SER A 157 18.47 11.19 -19.63
N LYS A 158 19.72 11.22 -20.02
CA LYS A 158 20.21 10.45 -21.19
C LYS A 158 20.12 8.97 -20.84
N GLY A 159 19.37 8.21 -21.65
CA GLY A 159 19.32 6.76 -21.54
C GLY A 159 18.12 6.17 -20.77
N LEU A 160 17.11 6.97 -20.43
CA LEU A 160 15.84 6.41 -19.97
C LEU A 160 15.22 5.49 -21.04
N PRO A 161 14.63 4.37 -20.67
CA PRO A 161 13.82 3.57 -21.57
C PRO A 161 12.79 4.45 -22.27
N LYS A 162 12.42 4.12 -23.51
CA LYS A 162 11.38 4.82 -24.23
C LYS A 162 10.07 4.71 -23.47
N GLU A 163 9.55 5.84 -22.97
CA GLU A 163 8.26 5.86 -22.29
C GLU A 163 7.15 5.33 -23.20
N LEU A 164 6.11 4.80 -22.59
CA LEU A 164 4.87 4.43 -23.28
C LEU A 164 4.30 5.64 -24.03
N THR A 165 3.76 5.41 -25.24
CA THR A 165 3.03 6.43 -25.99
C THR A 165 1.75 6.83 -25.25
N ARG A 166 1.12 7.92 -25.70
CA ARG A 166 -0.18 8.36 -25.15
C ARG A 166 -1.21 7.23 -25.18
N GLU A 167 -1.35 6.58 -26.31
CA GLU A 167 -2.31 5.48 -26.52
C GLU A 167 -2.00 4.28 -25.64
N GLU A 168 -0.72 3.95 -25.47
CA GLU A 168 -0.28 2.88 -24.60
C GLU A 168 -0.53 3.21 -23.13
N LYS A 169 -0.31 4.45 -22.68
CA LYS A 169 -0.62 4.90 -21.32
C LYS A 169 -2.13 4.81 -21.05
N ILE A 170 -2.98 5.25 -21.95
CA ILE A 170 -4.44 5.12 -21.86
C ILE A 170 -4.82 3.66 -21.76
N LYS A 171 -4.31 2.82 -22.68
CA LYS A 171 -4.59 1.39 -22.68
C LYS A 171 -4.18 0.72 -21.38
N LEU A 172 -3.01 1.08 -20.84
CA LEU A 172 -2.54 0.54 -19.55
C LEU A 172 -3.51 0.90 -18.43
N MET A 173 -3.98 2.14 -18.35
CA MET A 173 -4.92 2.56 -17.33
C MET A 173 -6.27 1.82 -17.47
N GLU A 174 -6.77 1.66 -18.70
CA GLU A 174 -7.98 0.87 -18.99
C GLU A 174 -7.84 -0.59 -18.56
N GLU A 175 -6.65 -1.19 -18.68
CA GLU A 175 -6.42 -2.56 -18.22
C GLU A 175 -6.30 -2.64 -16.70
N ILE A 176 -5.71 -1.66 -16.03
CA ILE A 176 -5.65 -1.59 -14.55
C ILE A 176 -7.05 -1.51 -13.96
N VAL A 177 -7.93 -0.68 -14.49
CA VAL A 177 -9.29 -0.52 -13.91
C VAL A 177 -10.14 -1.79 -14.01
N LYS A 178 -9.81 -2.70 -14.93
CA LYS A 178 -10.46 -4.03 -15.06
C LYS A 178 -10.01 -5.05 -14.01
N THR A 179 -9.00 -4.71 -13.19
CA THR A 179 -8.49 -5.57 -12.11
C THR A 179 -9.26 -5.34 -10.80
N ASN A 180 -9.04 -6.23 -9.82
CA ASN A 180 -9.53 -6.06 -8.46
C ASN A 180 -8.55 -5.26 -7.58
N ILE A 181 -7.68 -4.43 -8.18
CA ILE A 181 -6.77 -3.53 -7.48
C ILE A 181 -7.58 -2.33 -6.97
N PRO A 182 -7.67 -2.11 -5.65
CA PRO A 182 -8.52 -1.06 -5.10
C PRO A 182 -7.86 0.32 -5.09
N THR A 183 -6.51 0.40 -5.00
CA THR A 183 -5.81 1.67 -4.83
C THR A 183 -4.74 1.86 -5.90
N PHE A 184 -4.60 3.11 -6.33
CA PHE A 184 -3.71 3.49 -7.41
C PHE A 184 -3.03 4.82 -7.10
N ALA A 185 -1.72 4.88 -7.28
CA ALA A 185 -0.93 6.08 -7.03
C ALA A 185 -0.22 6.54 -8.30
N PHE A 186 -0.49 7.75 -8.71
CA PHE A 186 0.30 8.45 -9.72
C PHE A 186 1.59 8.97 -9.11
N ALA A 187 2.71 8.61 -9.72
CA ALA A 187 4.06 9.03 -9.34
C ALA A 187 4.93 9.16 -10.60
N GLY A 188 6.24 9.19 -10.43
CA GLY A 188 7.21 9.26 -11.50
C GLY A 188 8.26 10.32 -11.24
N GLY A 189 8.72 11.00 -12.28
CA GLY A 189 9.45 12.25 -12.11
C GLY A 189 8.53 13.29 -11.49
N GLU A 190 7.72 13.97 -12.30
CA GLU A 190 6.61 14.80 -11.83
C GLU A 190 5.35 14.49 -12.67
N PRO A 191 4.32 13.87 -12.06
CA PRO A 191 3.14 13.45 -12.81
C PRO A 191 2.42 14.58 -13.56
N LEU A 192 2.39 15.79 -12.98
CA LEU A 192 1.71 16.93 -13.57
C LEU A 192 2.42 17.51 -14.82
N ILE A 193 3.61 17.03 -15.15
CA ILE A 193 4.31 17.37 -16.42
C ILE A 193 3.78 16.53 -17.58
N ASP A 194 3.26 15.34 -17.30
CA ASP A 194 2.80 14.43 -18.35
C ASP A 194 1.49 14.94 -18.95
N PRO A 195 1.44 15.20 -20.27
CA PRO A 195 0.23 15.72 -20.89
C PRO A 195 -0.96 14.77 -20.84
N VAL A 196 -0.71 13.45 -20.66
CA VAL A 196 -1.74 12.43 -20.61
C VAL A 196 -2.32 12.26 -19.20
N PHE A 197 -1.68 12.84 -18.16
CA PHE A 197 -2.08 12.68 -16.75
C PHE A 197 -3.58 12.86 -16.51
N TRP A 198 -4.18 13.91 -17.07
CA TRP A 198 -5.59 14.23 -16.85
C TRP A 198 -6.55 13.19 -17.42
N GLU A 199 -6.20 12.63 -18.58
CA GLU A 199 -6.97 11.56 -19.20
C GLU A 199 -6.91 10.29 -18.36
N LEU A 200 -5.72 9.92 -17.91
CA LEU A 200 -5.52 8.76 -17.03
C LEU A 200 -6.29 8.91 -15.71
N ALA A 201 -6.21 10.10 -15.09
CA ALA A 201 -6.92 10.39 -13.85
C ALA A 201 -8.44 10.33 -14.03
N LYS A 202 -8.97 10.79 -15.17
CA LYS A 202 -10.40 10.67 -15.50
C LYS A 202 -10.85 9.22 -15.63
N ILE A 203 -10.10 8.37 -16.33
CA ILE A 203 -10.39 6.93 -16.43
C ILE A 203 -10.45 6.27 -15.04
N GLY A 204 -9.50 6.59 -14.18
CA GLY A 204 -9.48 6.07 -12.81
C GLY A 204 -10.66 6.53 -11.96
N LYS A 205 -11.05 7.80 -12.08
CA LYS A 205 -12.25 8.37 -11.43
C LYS A 205 -13.52 7.64 -11.86
N GLU A 206 -13.74 7.49 -13.17
CA GLU A 206 -14.91 6.83 -13.74
C GLU A 206 -15.02 5.37 -13.30
N ALA A 207 -13.88 4.70 -13.11
CA ALA A 207 -13.81 3.34 -12.57
C ALA A 207 -13.93 3.25 -11.05
N GLY A 208 -14.02 4.37 -10.33
CA GLY A 208 -14.14 4.42 -8.88
C GLY A 208 -12.89 3.95 -8.13
N LEU A 209 -11.68 4.13 -8.69
CA LEU A 209 -10.42 3.81 -8.01
C LEU A 209 -10.15 4.79 -6.86
N TYR A 210 -9.55 4.29 -5.78
CA TYR A 210 -8.92 5.14 -4.78
C TYR A 210 -7.62 5.67 -5.36
N MET A 211 -7.64 6.89 -5.86
CA MET A 211 -6.48 7.50 -6.49
C MET A 211 -5.72 8.42 -5.53
N SER A 212 -4.41 8.35 -5.58
CA SER A 212 -3.49 9.27 -4.93
C SER A 212 -2.51 9.84 -5.95
N ILE A 213 -1.95 11.00 -5.63
CA ILE A 213 -0.86 11.60 -6.40
C ILE A 213 0.30 11.94 -5.47
N ASN A 214 1.51 11.53 -5.86
CA ASN A 214 2.76 11.98 -5.25
C ASN A 214 3.40 12.99 -6.19
N THR A 215 3.48 14.25 -5.75
CA THR A 215 3.94 15.38 -6.57
C THR A 215 4.93 16.23 -5.79
N ASN A 216 5.81 16.91 -6.52
CA ASN A 216 6.66 17.94 -5.92
C ASN A 216 5.89 19.24 -5.60
N GLY A 217 4.64 19.35 -6.03
CA GLY A 217 3.73 20.45 -5.75
C GLY A 217 4.00 21.77 -6.46
N THR A 218 5.11 21.89 -7.18
CA THR A 218 5.55 23.17 -7.77
C THR A 218 4.69 23.64 -8.94
N LEU A 219 3.88 22.76 -9.51
CA LEU A 219 3.00 23.01 -10.64
C LEU A 219 1.53 23.15 -10.24
N ILE A 220 1.20 23.08 -8.95
CA ILE A 220 -0.17 23.20 -8.48
C ILE A 220 -0.56 24.67 -8.37
N THR A 221 -0.98 25.26 -9.51
CA THR A 221 -1.68 26.54 -9.54
C THR A 221 -3.09 26.39 -8.97
N LYS A 222 -3.84 27.48 -8.82
CA LYS A 222 -5.22 27.44 -8.38
C LYS A 222 -6.10 26.64 -9.35
N GLU A 223 -5.93 26.83 -10.64
CA GLU A 223 -6.64 26.10 -11.69
C GLU A 223 -6.31 24.60 -11.67
N VAL A 224 -5.04 24.26 -11.41
CA VAL A 224 -4.62 22.85 -11.26
C VAL A 224 -5.24 22.24 -10.00
N ALA A 225 -5.29 22.98 -8.89
CA ALA A 225 -5.93 22.50 -7.65
C ALA A 225 -7.43 22.27 -7.84
N GLU A 226 -8.14 23.15 -8.54
CA GLU A 226 -9.55 22.98 -8.90
C GLU A 226 -9.78 21.72 -9.75
N LYS A 227 -8.97 21.48 -10.77
CA LYS A 227 -9.03 20.27 -11.59
C LYS A 227 -8.74 19.00 -10.79
N LEU A 228 -7.73 19.03 -9.90
CA LEU A 228 -7.43 17.90 -9.00
C LEU A 228 -8.60 17.58 -8.08
N LYS A 229 -9.25 18.61 -7.52
CA LYS A 229 -10.48 18.47 -6.73
C LYS A 229 -11.61 17.88 -7.57
N GLU A 230 -11.83 18.37 -8.80
CA GLU A 230 -12.86 17.85 -9.70
C GLU A 230 -12.66 16.36 -10.01
N ILE A 231 -11.43 15.92 -10.26
CA ILE A 231 -11.10 14.50 -10.41
C ILE A 231 -11.45 13.73 -9.14
N GLY A 232 -11.22 14.28 -7.96
CA GLY A 232 -11.58 13.66 -6.69
C GLY A 232 -10.53 12.71 -6.18
N PHE A 233 -9.26 13.13 -6.18
CA PHE A 233 -8.20 12.38 -5.51
C PHE A 233 -8.50 12.20 -4.03
N ALA A 234 -8.16 11.03 -3.51
CA ALA A 234 -8.33 10.70 -2.10
C ALA A 234 -7.14 11.13 -1.23
N TYR A 235 -5.99 11.39 -1.87
CA TYR A 235 -4.75 11.73 -1.18
C TYR A 235 -3.82 12.54 -2.11
N TYR A 236 -3.26 13.61 -1.57
CA TYR A 236 -2.23 14.45 -2.19
C TYR A 236 -0.96 14.39 -1.34
N GLY A 237 0.05 13.63 -1.77
CA GLY A 237 1.37 13.61 -1.16
C GLY A 237 2.24 14.71 -1.76
N VAL A 238 2.30 15.88 -1.12
CA VAL A 238 3.14 16.98 -1.60
C VAL A 238 4.49 16.95 -0.91
N SER A 239 5.53 16.87 -1.72
CA SER A 239 6.90 16.67 -1.24
C SER A 239 7.50 17.94 -0.63
N LEU A 240 7.86 17.88 0.67
CA LEU A 240 8.67 18.89 1.35
C LEU A 240 9.71 18.20 2.24
N ASP A 241 11.01 18.46 1.99
CA ASP A 241 12.12 17.80 2.70
C ASP A 241 12.93 18.77 3.58
N GLY A 242 12.36 19.89 3.91
CA GLY A 242 12.91 20.94 4.75
C GLY A 242 12.18 22.25 4.50
N VAL A 243 12.56 23.30 5.19
CA VAL A 243 12.04 24.65 4.98
C VAL A 243 13.05 25.50 4.20
N ASN A 244 12.53 26.38 3.35
CA ASN A 244 13.30 27.37 2.58
C ASN A 244 14.47 26.73 1.79
N GLU A 245 15.69 27.27 1.95
CA GLU A 245 16.89 26.86 1.24
C GLU A 245 17.26 25.40 1.48
N ILE A 246 16.93 24.81 2.62
CA ILE A 246 17.22 23.40 2.93
C ILE A 246 16.44 22.49 1.97
N HIS A 247 15.17 22.80 1.72
CA HIS A 247 14.38 22.09 0.72
C HIS A 247 14.93 22.29 -0.69
N ASP A 248 15.24 23.55 -1.03
CA ASP A 248 15.74 23.91 -2.37
C ASP A 248 17.04 23.17 -2.70
N GLU A 249 17.99 23.13 -1.75
CA GLU A 249 19.26 22.40 -1.87
C GLU A 249 19.04 20.89 -2.02
N PHE A 250 18.15 20.32 -1.21
CA PHE A 250 17.85 18.89 -1.23
C PHE A 250 17.12 18.46 -2.50
N ARG A 251 16.25 19.34 -3.03
CA ARG A 251 15.49 19.15 -4.28
C ARG A 251 16.20 19.69 -5.53
N GLY A 252 17.34 20.37 -5.36
CA GLY A 252 18.26 20.78 -6.42
C GLY A 252 17.76 21.93 -7.27
N VAL A 253 16.76 22.71 -6.84
CA VAL A 253 16.20 23.84 -7.60
C VAL A 253 15.79 24.97 -6.66
N LYS A 254 16.41 26.14 -6.80
CA LYS A 254 16.10 27.34 -6.04
C LYS A 254 14.63 27.77 -6.19
N GLY A 255 13.99 28.11 -5.09
CA GLY A 255 12.59 28.51 -5.02
C GLY A 255 11.59 27.34 -5.13
N ALA A 256 12.05 26.08 -5.10
CA ALA A 256 11.18 24.91 -5.11
C ALA A 256 10.27 24.88 -3.88
N PHE A 257 10.81 25.21 -2.69
CA PHE A 257 10.04 25.27 -1.44
C PHE A 257 8.83 26.20 -1.56
N GLN A 258 9.07 27.44 -1.99
CA GLN A 258 7.97 28.42 -2.05
C GLN A 258 6.90 28.02 -3.06
N ARG A 259 7.29 27.44 -4.21
CA ARG A 259 6.34 26.93 -5.21
C ARG A 259 5.53 25.75 -4.68
N ALA A 260 6.18 24.79 -4.02
CA ALA A 260 5.49 23.64 -3.41
C ALA A 260 4.54 24.07 -2.27
N LEU A 261 4.98 25.02 -1.42
CA LEU A 261 4.15 25.61 -0.36
C LEU A 261 2.93 26.33 -0.94
N ASN A 262 3.09 27.06 -2.04
CA ASN A 262 1.97 27.69 -2.74
C ASN A 262 1.02 26.64 -3.31
N GLY A 263 1.54 25.53 -3.84
CA GLY A 263 0.71 24.40 -4.29
C GLY A 263 -0.12 23.77 -3.17
N ILE A 264 0.45 23.61 -1.97
CA ILE A 264 -0.30 23.16 -0.78
C ILE A 264 -1.40 24.16 -0.42
N LYS A 265 -1.07 25.47 -0.40
CA LYS A 265 -2.06 26.51 -0.09
C LYS A 265 -3.21 26.54 -1.09
N ASN A 266 -2.93 26.38 -2.37
CA ASN A 266 -3.96 26.29 -3.41
C ASN A 266 -4.89 25.08 -3.20
N LEU A 267 -4.37 23.91 -2.81
CA LEU A 267 -5.19 22.75 -2.46
C LEU A 267 -6.06 23.00 -1.22
N ILE A 268 -5.52 23.69 -0.20
CA ILE A 268 -6.27 24.08 0.99
C ILE A 268 -7.39 25.06 0.61
N GLU A 269 -7.10 26.06 -0.20
CA GLU A 269 -8.03 27.10 -0.63
C GLU A 269 -9.25 26.54 -1.39
N VAL A 270 -9.03 25.49 -2.20
CA VAL A 270 -10.12 24.80 -2.88
C VAL A 270 -10.87 23.79 -1.98
N GLY A 271 -10.49 23.65 -0.70
CA GLY A 271 -11.19 22.82 0.29
C GLY A 271 -10.72 21.37 0.36
N GLU A 272 -9.49 21.07 -0.05
CA GLU A 272 -8.91 19.71 -0.06
C GLU A 272 -7.93 19.47 1.11
N ALA A 273 -7.90 20.36 2.13
CA ALA A 273 -6.95 20.32 3.25
C ALA A 273 -6.83 18.95 3.93
N ASP A 274 -7.96 18.26 4.16
CA ASP A 274 -8.01 16.96 4.84
C ASP A 274 -7.34 15.83 4.06
N LYS A 275 -7.13 16.02 2.75
CA LYS A 275 -6.50 15.05 1.86
C LYS A 275 -5.03 15.35 1.59
N VAL A 276 -4.56 16.55 1.97
CA VAL A 276 -3.16 16.97 1.79
C VAL A 276 -2.30 16.42 2.90
N CYS A 277 -1.16 15.83 2.51
CA CYS A 277 -0.11 15.41 3.42
C CYS A 277 1.24 15.93 2.93
N ILE A 278 2.09 16.36 3.85
CA ILE A 278 3.49 16.61 3.57
C ILE A 278 4.19 15.25 3.43
N SER A 279 4.85 15.02 2.30
CA SER A 279 5.71 13.87 2.08
C SER A 279 7.16 14.28 2.33
N PHE A 280 7.76 13.78 3.42
CA PHE A 280 9.12 14.10 3.83
C PHE A 280 9.99 12.84 3.75
N THR A 281 11.05 12.88 2.96
CA THR A 281 12.02 11.78 2.88
C THR A 281 13.02 11.90 4.02
N VAL A 282 13.07 10.89 4.88
CA VAL A 282 13.90 10.89 6.11
C VAL A 282 15.33 10.49 5.75
N ALA A 283 16.12 11.45 5.26
CA ALA A 283 17.55 11.31 5.01
C ALA A 283 18.36 11.88 6.18
N ARG A 284 19.60 11.44 6.35
CA ARG A 284 20.48 11.90 7.44
C ARG A 284 20.74 13.40 7.38
N GLU A 285 20.96 13.94 6.17
CA GLU A 285 21.19 15.37 5.93
C GLU A 285 20.06 16.24 6.49
N ASN A 286 18.80 15.95 6.13
CA ASN A 286 17.69 16.79 6.51
C ASN A 286 17.05 16.45 7.86
N ALA A 287 16.95 15.15 8.20
CA ALA A 287 16.27 14.72 9.42
C ALA A 287 17.15 14.82 10.68
N ILE A 288 18.44 14.49 10.56
CA ILE A 288 19.37 14.44 11.69
C ILE A 288 20.25 15.69 11.73
N ILE A 289 21.02 15.96 10.66
CA ILE A 289 22.01 17.07 10.65
C ILE A 289 21.31 18.42 10.66
N LYS A 290 20.29 18.61 9.82
CA LYS A 290 19.54 19.87 9.71
C LYS A 290 18.27 19.90 10.58
N ASN A 291 17.94 18.80 11.27
CA ASN A 291 16.83 18.66 12.22
C ASN A 291 15.48 19.23 11.69
N GLN A 292 15.08 18.86 10.47
CA GLN A 292 13.91 19.47 9.81
C GLN A 292 12.56 18.86 10.20
N ILE A 293 12.50 17.72 10.88
CA ILE A 293 11.23 17.09 11.27
C ILE A 293 10.38 17.99 12.17
N PRO A 294 10.91 18.66 13.22
CA PRO A 294 10.14 19.61 14.02
C PRO A 294 9.58 20.78 13.20
N GLU A 295 10.35 21.28 12.22
CA GLU A 295 9.89 22.37 11.35
C GLU A 295 8.76 21.93 10.42
N MET A 296 8.78 20.68 9.93
CA MET A 296 7.67 20.12 9.16
C MET A 296 6.41 19.94 10.01
N ILE A 297 6.54 19.57 11.27
CA ILE A 297 5.41 19.48 12.21
C ILE A 297 4.80 20.87 12.43
N LYS A 298 5.60 21.90 12.71
CA LYS A 298 5.14 23.28 12.84
C LYS A 298 4.46 23.79 11.55
N LEU A 299 5.07 23.52 10.40
CA LEU A 299 4.51 23.92 9.11
C LEU A 299 3.16 23.26 8.86
N ARG A 300 3.04 21.95 9.14
CA ARG A 300 1.77 21.23 9.08
C ARG A 300 0.70 21.88 9.95
N ASP A 301 1.03 22.19 11.23
CA ASP A 301 0.12 22.81 12.18
C ASP A 301 -0.34 24.20 11.70
N ASN A 302 0.59 25.02 11.21
CA ASN A 302 0.30 26.35 10.68
C ASN A 302 -0.58 26.31 9.41
N LEU A 303 -0.47 25.26 8.61
CA LEU A 303 -1.28 25.06 7.41
C LEU A 303 -2.63 24.40 7.69
N GLY A 304 -2.85 23.90 8.89
CA GLY A 304 -4.07 23.17 9.24
C GLY A 304 -4.27 21.87 8.49
N ILE A 305 -3.19 21.27 7.97
CA ILE A 305 -3.23 19.95 7.31
C ILE A 305 -2.96 18.83 8.30
N ARG A 306 -3.46 17.65 7.99
CA ARG A 306 -3.55 16.57 8.98
C ARG A 306 -2.23 15.86 9.28
N LYS A 307 -1.40 15.56 8.26
CA LYS A 307 -0.30 14.59 8.40
C LYS A 307 1.00 15.02 7.74
N VAL A 308 2.10 14.60 8.37
CA VAL A 308 3.41 14.46 7.72
C VAL A 308 3.69 12.98 7.52
N VAL A 309 3.92 12.56 6.29
CA VAL A 309 4.32 11.20 5.94
C VAL A 309 5.83 11.15 5.81
N LEU A 310 6.45 10.38 6.68
CA LEU A 310 7.88 10.24 6.80
C LEU A 310 8.33 9.02 5.97
N TYR A 311 8.77 9.30 4.75
CA TYR A 311 9.23 8.29 3.82
C TYR A 311 10.60 7.76 4.22
N ASN A 312 10.69 6.44 4.28
CA ASN A 312 11.94 5.75 4.56
C ASN A 312 12.94 5.98 3.42
N TYR A 313 14.08 6.59 3.72
CA TYR A 313 15.16 6.78 2.75
C TYR A 313 15.77 5.44 2.36
N ILE A 314 15.91 5.19 1.06
CA ILE A 314 16.56 4.01 0.50
C ILE A 314 17.62 4.49 -0.49
N PRO A 315 18.89 4.06 -0.37
CA PRO A 315 19.96 4.42 -1.29
C PRO A 315 19.81 3.69 -2.64
N CYS A 316 19.03 4.31 -3.54
CA CYS A 316 18.80 3.85 -4.92
C CYS A 316 18.64 5.05 -5.86
N GLY A 317 18.77 4.88 -7.18
CA GLY A 317 18.79 5.97 -8.13
C GLY A 317 19.94 6.95 -7.84
N ARG A 318 19.64 8.24 -7.60
CA ARG A 318 20.63 9.26 -7.17
C ARG A 318 20.93 9.28 -5.68
N ALA A 319 20.20 8.50 -4.89
CA ALA A 319 20.33 8.52 -3.45
C ALA A 319 21.65 7.89 -2.97
N ASP A 320 22.44 8.62 -2.17
CA ASP A 320 23.74 8.21 -1.69
C ASP A 320 23.64 7.44 -0.35
N PHE A 321 24.47 6.40 -0.17
CA PHE A 321 24.51 5.59 1.05
C PHE A 321 24.88 6.38 2.30
N SER A 322 25.69 7.45 2.16
CA SER A 322 26.09 8.30 3.30
C SER A 322 24.92 9.05 3.93
N ASN A 323 23.83 9.22 3.18
CA ASN A 323 22.60 9.86 3.64
C ASN A 323 21.56 8.88 4.22
N ASP A 324 21.85 7.58 4.23
CA ASP A 324 21.00 6.64 4.96
C ASP A 324 21.26 6.76 6.47
N LEU A 325 20.21 6.61 7.28
CA LEU A 325 20.31 6.67 8.73
C LEU A 325 20.94 5.40 9.27
N THR A 326 21.71 5.53 10.35
CA THR A 326 22.10 4.37 11.13
C THR A 326 20.89 3.72 11.80
N CYS A 327 21.01 2.49 12.24
CA CYS A 327 19.92 1.83 12.95
C CYS A 327 19.58 2.53 14.27
N GLU A 328 20.57 3.10 14.97
CA GLU A 328 20.39 3.87 16.21
C GLU A 328 19.68 5.21 15.96
N GLU A 329 20.05 5.93 14.89
CA GLU A 329 19.34 7.16 14.49
C GLU A 329 17.86 6.87 14.16
N ARG A 330 17.58 5.72 13.54
CA ARG A 330 16.19 5.29 13.28
C ARG A 330 15.41 5.00 14.54
N GLU A 331 16.00 4.30 15.52
CA GLU A 331 15.31 4.02 16.79
C GLU A 331 14.91 5.31 17.51
N LYS A 332 15.78 6.32 17.53
CA LYS A 332 15.45 7.64 18.11
C LYS A 332 14.28 8.32 17.39
N LEU A 333 14.22 8.21 16.06
CA LEU A 333 13.09 8.74 15.32
C LEU A 333 11.80 7.92 15.56
N PHE A 334 11.91 6.62 15.74
CA PHE A 334 10.75 5.79 16.09
C PHE A 334 10.19 6.12 17.46
N GLU A 335 11.03 6.50 18.43
CA GLU A 335 10.58 7.02 19.72
C GLU A 335 9.74 8.29 19.54
N LEU A 336 10.22 9.28 18.77
CA LEU A 336 9.47 10.48 18.45
C LEU A 336 8.11 10.18 17.77
N PHE A 337 8.10 9.25 16.80
CA PHE A 337 6.88 8.89 16.11
C PHE A 337 5.89 8.13 17.02
N TYR A 338 6.42 7.33 17.93
CA TYR A 338 5.61 6.59 18.89
C TYR A 338 4.97 7.51 19.92
N ASP A 339 5.69 8.55 20.37
CA ASP A 339 5.16 9.57 21.28
C ASP A 339 4.02 10.39 20.63
N ASP A 340 4.16 10.77 19.36
CA ASP A 340 3.07 11.40 18.59
C ASP A 340 1.83 10.50 18.54
N LEU A 341 2.03 9.23 18.25
CA LEU A 341 0.99 8.24 18.17
C LEU A 341 0.31 8.00 19.54
N LYS A 342 1.10 7.86 20.60
CA LYS A 342 0.62 7.68 21.99
C LYS A 342 -0.15 8.89 22.49
N SER A 343 0.21 10.09 22.05
CA SER A 343 -0.52 11.33 22.37
C SER A 343 -1.91 11.43 21.72
N GLY A 344 -2.26 10.49 20.81
CA GLY A 344 -3.51 10.51 20.05
C GLY A 344 -3.55 11.52 18.91
N LYS A 345 -2.45 12.24 18.64
CA LYS A 345 -2.38 13.21 17.54
C LYS A 345 -2.38 12.51 16.18
N GLU A 346 -1.74 11.34 16.09
CA GLU A 346 -1.62 10.56 14.86
C GLU A 346 -1.19 11.39 13.64
N SER A 347 -0.33 12.36 13.89
CA SER A 347 0.05 13.38 12.93
C SER A 347 1.25 12.99 12.08
N LEU A 348 2.03 12.02 12.54
CA LEU A 348 3.18 11.45 11.87
C LEU A 348 2.87 10.03 11.37
N LEU A 349 3.20 9.76 10.13
CA LEU A 349 3.08 8.42 9.53
C LEU A 349 4.42 8.00 8.97
N SER A 350 4.94 6.85 9.38
CA SER A 350 6.20 6.32 8.85
C SER A 350 5.95 5.22 7.81
N THR A 351 6.70 5.24 6.71
CA THR A 351 6.72 4.16 5.72
C THR A 351 7.80 3.11 6.01
N ALA A 352 8.58 3.26 7.09
CA ALA A 352 9.58 2.29 7.51
C ALA A 352 8.92 1.06 8.15
N PRO A 353 9.10 -0.16 7.61
CA PRO A 353 8.48 -1.36 8.20
C PRO A 353 8.92 -1.61 9.64
N GLN A 354 10.14 -1.21 9.99
CA GLN A 354 10.71 -1.38 11.33
C GLN A 354 9.91 -0.64 12.41
N PHE A 355 9.18 0.41 12.05
CA PHE A 355 8.32 1.10 13.00
C PHE A 355 7.20 0.18 13.54
N GLY A 356 6.68 -0.73 12.73
CA GLY A 356 5.74 -1.77 13.19
C GLY A 356 6.35 -2.68 14.26
N ARG A 357 7.63 -3.07 14.10
CA ARG A 357 8.38 -3.80 15.13
C ARG A 357 8.52 -2.98 16.40
N TYR A 358 8.92 -1.72 16.28
CA TYR A 358 9.10 -0.81 17.43
C TYR A 358 7.81 -0.71 18.25
N CYS A 359 6.68 -0.46 17.61
CA CYS A 359 5.37 -0.38 18.28
C CYS A 359 4.99 -1.69 18.97
N LYS A 360 5.25 -2.85 18.34
CA LYS A 360 4.99 -4.16 18.97
C LYS A 360 5.86 -4.38 20.20
N GLN A 361 7.14 -3.98 20.17
CA GLN A 361 8.03 -4.06 21.31
C GLN A 361 7.57 -3.15 22.46
N MET A 362 7.17 -1.91 22.18
CA MET A 362 6.65 -1.00 23.19
C MET A 362 5.38 -1.54 23.86
N TYR A 363 4.48 -2.12 23.08
CA TYR A 363 3.30 -2.80 23.61
C TYR A 363 3.65 -3.99 24.51
N GLU A 364 4.58 -4.85 24.09
CA GLU A 364 5.05 -6.00 24.86
C GLU A 364 5.71 -5.61 26.19
N LEU A 365 6.37 -4.44 26.23
CA LEU A 365 6.96 -3.86 27.44
C LEU A 365 5.94 -3.15 28.35
N GLY A 366 4.66 -3.15 28.01
CA GLY A 366 3.61 -2.45 28.76
C GLY A 366 3.61 -0.93 28.63
N ASN A 367 4.38 -0.38 27.69
CA ASN A 367 4.60 1.06 27.53
C ASN A 367 3.56 1.75 26.62
N GLY A 368 2.43 1.12 26.34
CA GLY A 368 1.37 1.75 25.52
C GLY A 368 0.37 0.77 24.93
N GLU A 369 -0.57 1.30 24.17
CA GLU A 369 -1.51 0.49 23.43
C GLU A 369 -0.92 0.03 22.09
N TRP A 370 -1.36 -1.16 21.64
CA TRP A 370 -1.01 -1.65 20.31
C TRP A 370 -1.60 -0.71 19.25
N THR A 371 -0.74 -0.17 18.43
CA THR A 371 -1.15 0.71 17.34
C THR A 371 -0.92 0.04 15.99
N VAL A 372 -1.87 0.23 15.09
CA VAL A 372 -1.81 -0.29 13.73
C VAL A 372 -0.89 0.58 12.90
N ILE A 373 0.22 0.01 12.46
CA ILE A 373 1.09 0.66 11.51
C ILE A 373 1.41 -0.29 10.37
N GLY A 374 0.94 0.08 9.21
CA GLY A 374 1.33 -0.49 7.95
C GLY A 374 1.54 0.63 6.94
N HIS A 375 2.09 0.33 5.80
CA HIS A 375 2.22 1.27 4.66
C HIS A 375 0.91 1.99 4.31
N PHE A 376 -0.23 1.45 4.76
CA PHE A 376 -1.56 1.83 4.30
C PHE A 376 -2.48 2.39 5.40
N THR A 377 -2.09 2.27 6.67
CA THR A 377 -2.97 2.69 7.78
C THR A 377 -2.18 3.18 8.97
N SER A 378 -2.62 4.27 9.56
CA SER A 378 -2.27 4.69 10.92
C SER A 378 -3.55 4.78 11.73
N GLY A 379 -3.54 4.30 12.95
CA GLY A 379 -4.68 4.43 13.84
C GLY A 379 -4.56 3.58 15.11
N ASN A 380 -5.07 4.13 16.20
CA ASN A 380 -5.17 3.45 17.48
C ASN A 380 -6.48 2.67 17.51
N THR A 381 -6.44 1.36 17.26
CA THR A 381 -7.65 0.56 17.39
C THR A 381 -7.34 -0.83 17.93
N LYS A 382 -7.75 -1.08 19.18
CA LYS A 382 -7.77 -2.42 19.78
C LYS A 382 -8.47 -3.45 18.86
N LYS A 383 -9.46 -2.97 18.08
CA LYS A 383 -10.29 -3.77 17.16
C LYS A 383 -9.56 -4.23 15.90
N LEU A 384 -8.50 -3.52 15.46
CA LEU A 384 -7.77 -3.85 14.25
C LEU A 384 -6.46 -4.60 14.50
N LYS A 385 -6.15 -5.00 15.73
CA LYS A 385 -4.92 -5.70 16.09
C LYS A 385 -4.65 -6.92 15.19
N ASN A 386 -5.66 -7.75 14.98
CA ASN A 386 -5.53 -8.94 14.13
C ASN A 386 -5.33 -8.60 12.65
N LEU A 387 -5.91 -7.48 12.19
CA LEU A 387 -5.74 -7.01 10.82
C LEU A 387 -4.31 -6.53 10.56
N VAL A 388 -3.66 -5.93 11.57
CA VAL A 388 -2.26 -5.47 11.45
C VAL A 388 -1.31 -6.61 11.14
N GLU A 389 -1.47 -7.73 11.81
CA GLU A 389 -0.61 -8.90 11.60
C GLU A 389 -0.84 -9.53 10.22
N LEU A 390 -2.06 -9.38 9.67
CA LEU A 390 -2.38 -9.84 8.32
C LEU A 390 -1.84 -8.92 7.21
N ILE A 391 -1.92 -7.59 7.38
CA ILE A 391 -1.56 -6.63 6.33
C ILE A 391 -0.27 -5.85 6.61
N GLY A 392 0.27 -5.94 7.81
CA GLY A 392 1.44 -5.18 8.27
C GLY A 392 2.74 -5.52 7.56
N GLY A 393 3.79 -4.78 7.89
CA GLY A 393 5.14 -4.96 7.38
C GLY A 393 5.34 -4.48 5.94
N CYS A 394 6.49 -4.86 5.36
CA CYS A 394 6.84 -4.49 4.00
C CYS A 394 5.85 -5.06 2.98
N GLY A 395 5.26 -4.19 2.16
CA GLY A 395 4.26 -4.55 1.15
C GLY A 395 4.84 -5.00 -0.19
N ALA A 396 6.15 -4.83 -0.43
CA ALA A 396 6.80 -5.15 -1.70
C ALA A 396 6.53 -6.60 -2.12
N GLY A 397 6.01 -6.79 -3.34
CA GLY A 397 5.69 -8.09 -3.90
C GLY A 397 4.58 -8.88 -3.20
N ARG A 398 3.98 -8.35 -2.14
CA ARG A 398 2.93 -8.99 -1.33
C ARG A 398 1.59 -8.26 -1.38
N ALA A 399 1.62 -6.96 -1.32
CA ALA A 399 0.45 -6.08 -1.38
C ALA A 399 0.66 -4.90 -2.35
N TYR A 400 1.85 -4.75 -2.91
CA TYR A 400 2.30 -3.56 -3.60
C TYR A 400 3.29 -3.90 -4.71
N ILE A 401 3.17 -3.22 -5.86
CA ILE A 401 4.14 -3.20 -6.96
C ILE A 401 4.23 -1.81 -7.57
N ALA A 402 5.27 -1.59 -8.38
CA ALA A 402 5.39 -0.37 -9.19
C ALA A 402 5.42 -0.69 -10.68
N ILE A 403 4.92 0.26 -11.49
CA ILE A 403 5.01 0.27 -12.95
C ILE A 403 5.87 1.46 -13.34
N GLN A 404 6.81 1.24 -14.24
CA GLN A 404 7.76 2.24 -14.72
C GLN A 404 7.22 2.98 -15.96
N PRO A 405 7.82 4.09 -16.39
CA PRO A 405 7.35 4.88 -17.54
C PRO A 405 7.28 4.12 -18.87
N ASP A 406 8.06 3.07 -19.03
CA ASP A 406 8.09 2.18 -20.20
C ASP A 406 7.10 1.00 -20.10
N GLY A 407 6.32 0.92 -19.00
CA GLY A 407 5.40 -0.17 -18.71
C GLY A 407 6.03 -1.39 -18.05
N SER A 408 7.32 -1.36 -17.76
CA SER A 408 7.98 -2.42 -16.98
C SER A 408 7.48 -2.44 -15.55
N ILE A 409 7.53 -3.62 -14.92
CA ILE A 409 7.03 -3.85 -13.56
C ILE A 409 8.21 -4.13 -12.64
N THR A 410 8.21 -3.48 -11.47
CA THR A 410 9.21 -3.66 -10.42
C THR A 410 8.55 -4.00 -9.07
N PRO A 411 9.22 -4.72 -8.16
CA PRO A 411 8.64 -5.11 -6.87
C PRO A 411 8.28 -3.91 -5.97
N CYS A 412 8.98 -2.80 -6.14
CA CYS A 412 8.83 -1.58 -5.35
C CYS A 412 9.41 -0.39 -6.14
N VAL A 413 8.90 0.84 -5.95
CA VAL A 413 9.49 2.06 -6.54
C VAL A 413 10.97 2.25 -6.17
N PHE A 414 11.37 1.78 -4.98
CA PHE A 414 12.77 1.83 -4.52
C PHE A 414 13.64 0.66 -5.04
N MET A 415 13.18 -0.04 -6.04
CA MET A 415 13.93 -1.07 -6.77
C MET A 415 13.74 -0.85 -8.28
N PRO A 416 14.05 0.35 -8.82
CA PRO A 416 13.76 0.69 -10.20
C PRO A 416 14.49 -0.22 -11.21
N ASP A 417 15.66 -0.74 -10.84
CA ASP A 417 16.50 -1.61 -11.69
C ASP A 417 16.12 -3.10 -11.60
N VAL A 418 15.14 -3.46 -10.76
CA VAL A 418 14.69 -4.84 -10.58
C VAL A 418 13.50 -5.12 -11.49
N TYR A 419 13.77 -5.43 -12.73
CA TYR A 419 12.76 -5.82 -13.71
C TYR A 419 12.17 -7.19 -13.38
N ILE A 420 10.86 -7.30 -13.24
CA ILE A 420 10.15 -8.55 -12.96
C ILE A 420 9.14 -8.94 -14.05
N GLY A 421 8.93 -8.08 -15.01
CA GLY A 421 8.02 -8.24 -16.13
C GLY A 421 7.52 -6.91 -16.68
N SER A 422 6.53 -6.92 -17.56
CA SER A 422 5.98 -5.74 -18.19
C SER A 422 4.47 -5.84 -18.38
N MET A 423 3.81 -4.70 -18.31
CA MET A 423 2.41 -4.55 -18.75
C MET A 423 2.27 -4.77 -20.26
N LYS A 424 3.34 -4.47 -21.02
CA LYS A 424 3.40 -4.64 -22.48
C LYS A 424 4.21 -5.90 -22.83
N LYS A 425 3.54 -6.89 -23.45
CA LYS A 425 4.15 -8.12 -23.95
C LYS A 425 3.69 -8.34 -25.39
N ASP A 426 4.61 -8.66 -26.28
CA ASP A 426 4.35 -8.88 -27.72
C ASP A 426 3.59 -7.72 -28.39
N GLY A 427 3.88 -6.48 -27.97
CA GLY A 427 3.21 -5.26 -28.45
C GLY A 427 1.86 -4.95 -27.81
N GLU A 428 1.31 -5.85 -26.99
CA GLU A 428 -0.01 -5.72 -26.38
C GLU A 428 0.06 -5.40 -24.88
N ILE A 429 -0.79 -4.49 -24.42
CA ILE A 429 -0.98 -4.16 -23.00
C ILE A 429 -2.27 -4.81 -22.52
N LYS A 430 -2.13 -5.73 -21.55
CA LYS A 430 -3.24 -6.50 -20.97
C LYS A 430 -3.09 -6.66 -19.48
N LYS A 431 -4.20 -6.68 -18.73
CA LYS A 431 -4.20 -6.94 -17.27
C LYS A 431 -3.65 -8.34 -16.95
N GLU A 432 -3.80 -9.30 -17.85
CA GLU A 432 -3.29 -10.66 -17.71
C GLU A 432 -1.75 -10.67 -17.58
N ASN A 433 -1.04 -9.74 -18.23
CA ASN A 433 0.41 -9.60 -18.11
C ASN A 433 0.80 -9.22 -16.67
N LEU A 434 0.04 -8.30 -16.03
CA LEU A 434 0.24 -7.94 -14.64
C LEU A 434 -0.03 -9.11 -13.70
N ILE A 435 -1.12 -9.84 -13.93
CA ILE A 435 -1.52 -10.98 -13.10
C ILE A 435 -0.48 -12.10 -13.22
N ASP A 436 -0.01 -12.41 -14.44
CA ASP A 436 1.03 -13.40 -14.67
C ASP A 436 2.33 -13.04 -13.94
N VAL A 437 2.78 -11.79 -14.06
CA VAL A 437 3.97 -11.29 -13.33
C VAL A 437 3.76 -11.41 -11.82
N TRP A 438 2.58 -11.02 -11.32
CA TRP A 438 2.27 -11.07 -9.90
C TRP A 438 2.28 -12.49 -9.34
N GLU A 439 1.75 -13.46 -10.08
CA GLU A 439 1.64 -14.85 -9.64
C GLU A 439 2.94 -15.63 -9.83
N ASN A 440 3.65 -15.42 -10.95
CA ASN A 440 4.69 -16.32 -11.43
C ASN A 440 6.12 -15.76 -11.37
N SER A 441 6.31 -14.47 -11.03
CA SER A 441 7.64 -13.89 -10.93
C SER A 441 8.51 -14.62 -9.89
N LYS A 442 9.67 -15.11 -10.32
CA LYS A 442 10.67 -15.73 -9.42
C LYS A 442 11.12 -14.76 -8.32
N VAL A 443 11.33 -13.49 -8.64
CA VAL A 443 11.75 -12.47 -7.67
C VAL A 443 10.67 -12.25 -6.61
N LEU A 444 9.40 -12.13 -7.02
CA LEU A 444 8.30 -11.98 -6.06
C LEU A 444 8.16 -13.19 -5.15
N ASN A 445 8.37 -14.40 -5.70
CA ASN A 445 8.32 -15.62 -4.91
C ASN A 445 9.47 -15.68 -3.88
N ILE A 446 10.69 -15.26 -4.23
CA ILE A 446 11.81 -15.11 -3.28
C ILE A 446 11.46 -14.12 -2.19
N ILE A 447 10.93 -12.94 -2.54
CA ILE A 447 10.52 -11.91 -1.57
C ILE A 447 9.44 -12.44 -0.61
N ARG A 448 8.47 -13.20 -1.11
CA ARG A 448 7.39 -13.80 -0.33
C ARG A 448 7.86 -14.94 0.58
N ASP A 449 8.90 -15.66 0.18
CA ASP A 449 9.47 -16.82 0.90
C ASP A 449 10.38 -16.41 2.07
N ARG A 450 10.85 -15.16 2.12
CA ARG A 450 11.76 -14.65 3.18
C ARG A 450 11.37 -15.06 4.60
N ARG A 451 10.08 -15.10 4.89
CA ARG A 451 9.56 -15.46 6.22
C ARG A 451 9.80 -16.92 6.61
N ASN A 452 10.07 -17.80 5.63
CA ASN A 452 10.38 -19.20 5.87
C ASN A 452 11.85 -19.40 6.29
N HIS A 453 12.64 -18.32 6.32
CA HIS A 453 14.05 -18.29 6.71
C HIS A 453 14.28 -17.35 7.90
N PRO A 454 13.60 -17.56 9.05
CA PRO A 454 13.67 -16.66 10.20
C PRO A 454 15.07 -16.58 10.82
N GLU A 455 15.89 -17.60 10.63
CA GLU A 455 17.28 -17.70 11.11
C GLU A 455 18.18 -16.62 10.53
N ARG A 456 17.84 -16.06 9.38
CA ARG A 456 18.62 -15.01 8.70
C ARG A 456 18.46 -13.62 9.33
N TYR A 457 17.55 -13.47 10.29
CA TYR A 457 17.19 -12.17 10.86
C TYR A 457 17.42 -12.16 12.37
N GLY A 458 17.96 -11.08 12.91
CA GLY A 458 18.23 -10.93 14.33
C GLY A 458 17.01 -11.08 15.23
N CYS A 459 15.81 -10.79 14.70
CA CYS A 459 14.55 -11.03 15.41
C CYS A 459 14.04 -12.48 15.32
N LYS A 460 14.72 -13.36 14.59
CA LYS A 460 14.35 -14.77 14.37
C LYS A 460 12.86 -14.94 14.00
N GLY A 461 12.35 -14.06 13.16
CA GLY A 461 10.97 -14.09 12.66
C GLY A 461 9.90 -13.51 13.59
N LYS A 462 10.20 -13.19 14.84
CA LYS A 462 9.23 -12.71 15.86
C LYS A 462 8.36 -11.54 15.39
N TYR A 463 8.89 -10.66 14.54
CA TYR A 463 8.21 -9.45 14.07
C TYR A 463 7.88 -9.46 12.58
N PHE A 464 7.90 -10.62 11.92
CA PHE A 464 7.68 -10.69 10.47
C PHE A 464 6.29 -10.21 10.05
N SER A 465 5.24 -10.51 10.83
CA SER A 465 3.87 -10.10 10.54
C SER A 465 3.66 -8.58 10.51
N VAL A 466 4.45 -7.85 11.29
CA VAL A 466 4.29 -6.39 11.45
C VAL A 466 5.46 -5.57 10.86
N CYS A 467 6.57 -6.23 10.48
CA CYS A 467 7.78 -5.59 10.01
C CYS A 467 8.37 -6.29 8.76
N GLY A 468 9.03 -7.43 8.96
CA GLY A 468 9.75 -8.18 7.92
C GLY A 468 10.94 -7.45 7.31
N GLY A 469 11.35 -6.28 7.82
CA GLY A 469 12.41 -5.44 7.26
C GLY A 469 12.07 -4.83 5.90
N CYS A 470 12.85 -3.86 5.45
CA CYS A 470 12.71 -3.25 4.12
C CYS A 470 13.48 -4.07 3.08
N VAL A 471 12.75 -4.72 2.17
CA VAL A 471 13.34 -5.53 1.08
C VAL A 471 14.20 -4.66 0.17
N ALA A 472 13.73 -3.47 -0.18
CA ALA A 472 14.45 -2.57 -1.08
C ALA A 472 15.80 -2.13 -0.48
N ARG A 473 15.85 -1.84 0.83
CA ARG A 473 17.12 -1.49 1.48
C ARG A 473 18.06 -2.69 1.54
N ALA A 474 17.54 -3.88 1.91
CA ALA A 474 18.35 -5.10 1.91
C ALA A 474 18.98 -5.33 0.54
N TYR A 475 18.19 -5.21 -0.52
CA TYR A 475 18.67 -5.35 -1.90
C TYR A 475 19.68 -4.26 -2.27
N ALA A 476 19.43 -3.00 -1.95
CA ALA A 476 20.35 -1.89 -2.25
C ALA A 476 21.74 -2.09 -1.63
N TYR A 477 21.81 -2.64 -0.41
CA TYR A 477 23.07 -2.89 0.30
C TYR A 477 23.79 -4.17 -0.12
N PHE A 478 23.04 -5.23 -0.43
CA PHE A 478 23.61 -6.57 -0.56
C PHE A 478 23.36 -7.23 -1.91
N GLY A 479 22.52 -6.64 -2.79
CA GLY A 479 22.07 -7.29 -4.03
C GLY A 479 21.24 -8.55 -3.79
N ASP A 480 20.73 -8.73 -2.55
CA ASP A 480 20.01 -9.92 -2.11
C ASP A 480 18.68 -9.54 -1.44
N PHE A 481 17.56 -10.03 -2.01
CA PHE A 481 16.22 -9.80 -1.48
C PHE A 481 16.00 -10.51 -0.14
N THR A 482 16.79 -11.52 0.18
CA THR A 482 16.66 -12.33 1.40
C THR A 482 17.57 -11.86 2.52
N ALA A 483 18.45 -10.90 2.26
CA ALA A 483 19.34 -10.34 3.27
C ALA A 483 18.53 -9.63 4.38
N PRO A 484 19.04 -9.58 5.61
CA PRO A 484 18.45 -8.79 6.67
C PRO A 484 18.56 -7.30 6.36
N ASP A 485 17.54 -6.54 6.76
CA ASP A 485 17.51 -5.09 6.56
C ASP A 485 18.59 -4.40 7.43
N PRO A 486 19.57 -3.69 6.84
CA PRO A 486 20.62 -3.01 7.58
C PRO A 486 20.13 -1.82 8.42
N GLY A 487 18.92 -1.33 8.18
CA GLY A 487 18.30 -0.28 8.98
C GLY A 487 17.61 -0.77 10.25
N CYS A 488 17.70 -2.05 10.59
CA CYS A 488 17.07 -2.64 11.77
C CYS A 488 18.11 -2.88 12.88
N ILE A 489 17.90 -2.31 14.06
CA ILE A 489 18.80 -2.45 15.21
C ILE A 489 19.00 -3.92 15.63
N LEU A 490 17.98 -4.76 15.47
CA LEU A 490 18.06 -6.18 15.82
C LEU A 490 18.95 -6.98 14.84
N ASN A 491 19.28 -6.42 13.68
CA ASN A 491 20.13 -7.06 12.68
C ASN A 491 21.60 -6.60 12.77
N LYS A 492 21.96 -5.71 13.68
CA LYS A 492 23.26 -5.02 13.71
C LYS A 492 24.45 -6.00 13.66
N GLU A 493 24.47 -6.99 14.54
CA GLU A 493 25.55 -7.99 14.60
C GLU A 493 25.67 -8.76 13.30
N ILE A 494 24.56 -9.26 12.75
CA ILE A 494 24.51 -10.00 11.48
C ILE A 494 25.00 -9.12 10.32
N ILE A 495 24.60 -7.85 10.31
CA ILE A 495 25.01 -6.89 9.27
C ILE A 495 26.52 -6.62 9.32
N ASP A 496 27.09 -6.47 10.52
CA ASP A 496 28.52 -6.23 10.71
C ASP A 496 29.34 -7.45 10.24
N GLU A 497 28.85 -8.67 10.45
CA GLU A 497 29.45 -9.89 9.91
C GLU A 497 29.35 -9.92 8.38
N LEU A 498 28.18 -9.69 7.79
CA LEU A 498 27.98 -9.70 6.34
C LEU A 498 28.82 -8.65 5.61
N LYS A 499 29.03 -7.47 6.22
CA LYS A 499 29.92 -6.44 5.66
C LYS A 499 31.38 -6.88 5.64
N LYS A 500 31.84 -7.56 6.67
CA LYS A 500 33.20 -8.11 6.73
C LYS A 500 33.42 -9.19 5.65
N GLU A 501 32.45 -10.10 5.50
CA GLU A 501 32.53 -11.20 4.51
C GLU A 501 32.54 -10.70 3.06
N LYS A 502 31.75 -9.67 2.77
CA LYS A 502 31.62 -9.12 1.39
C LYS A 502 32.66 -8.04 1.07
N SER A 503 33.60 -7.74 1.98
CA SER A 503 34.55 -6.61 1.84
C SER A 503 33.86 -5.28 1.47
N LEU A 504 32.62 -5.12 1.91
CA LEU A 504 31.86 -3.90 1.73
C LEU A 504 32.26 -2.93 2.82
N VAL A 505 33.18 -2.03 2.48
CA VAL A 505 33.65 -0.93 3.31
C VAL A 505 32.62 0.20 3.33
#